data_f53f88860f7cc954eda77e7fc093db10
#
_entry.id   f53f88860f7cc954eda77e7fc093db10
#
_cell.length_a   1.000
_cell.length_b   1.000
_cell.length_c   1.000
_cell.angle_alpha   90.00
_cell.angle_beta   90.00
_cell.angle_gamma   90.00
#
_symmetry.space_group_name_H-M   'P 1'
#
loop_
_entity.id
_entity.type
_entity.pdbx_description
1 polymer ?
#
loop_
_entity_poly.entity_id
_entity_poly.type
_entity_poly.pdbx_seq_one_letter_code
_entity_poly.pdbx_strand_id
1 'polypeptide(L)'
;MEEMALPDTLEQLIGKERLSLIREMTLVHRDLAPSVPEARPGDTVVVLVHGFCATAGVFRPLRTRLERETGACVATFSHAPGVGIRRIARSLSELVSRIPEQTHIIVVGHSLGGVVARWYVQEMGGHARVDRTISLGSPFGGVDVPRYLVGADLHESSALLRRLREGAHRFDVPHTSVVASEDRLVVGFKTACLGVGDIVVLEKRGHNALLFDEEVAGLVIDRVRQAQRVISVRTPDPPSEGQAAE
;
A
#
# COMPACT_ATOMS: atom_id res chain seq x y z
N MET A 1 13.58 40.54 20.58
CA MET A 1 12.46 39.70 21.00
C MET A 1 11.76 39.30 19.70
N GLU A 2 12.03 38.10 19.23
CA GLU A 2 11.32 37.53 18.08
C GLU A 2 9.91 37.21 18.53
N GLU A 3 8.93 37.85 17.94
CA GLU A 3 7.52 37.62 18.18
C GLU A 3 7.18 36.22 17.66
N MET A 4 7.07 35.27 18.56
CA MET A 4 6.75 33.88 18.24
C MET A 4 5.33 33.83 17.70
N ALA A 5 5.17 33.75 16.38
CA ALA A 5 3.87 33.63 15.73
C ALA A 5 3.12 32.40 16.28
N LEU A 6 1.89 32.59 16.70
CA LEU A 6 1.02 31.46 17.13
C LEU A 6 0.77 30.51 15.95
N PRO A 7 0.78 29.20 16.16
CA PRO A 7 0.51 28.24 15.10
C PRO A 7 -0.95 28.36 14.60
N ASP A 8 -1.12 28.60 13.31
CA ASP A 8 -2.43 28.80 12.68
C ASP A 8 -3.23 27.49 12.50
N THR A 9 -2.57 26.34 12.63
CA THR A 9 -3.21 25.03 12.43
C THR A 9 -2.86 24.05 13.54
N LEU A 10 -3.72 23.05 13.74
CA LEU A 10 -3.46 21.95 14.66
C LEU A 10 -2.17 21.18 14.32
N GLU A 11 -1.86 21.08 13.02
CA GLU A 11 -0.65 20.46 12.52
C GLU A 11 0.62 21.20 12.97
N GLN A 12 0.61 22.53 12.92
CA GLN A 12 1.72 23.37 13.42
C GLN A 12 1.90 23.22 14.94
N LEU A 13 0.80 23.08 15.67
CA LEU A 13 0.81 22.97 17.12
C LEU A 13 1.37 21.64 17.63
N ILE A 14 0.95 20.52 17.05
CA ILE A 14 1.29 19.17 17.55
C ILE A 14 2.21 18.36 16.61
N GLY A 15 2.47 18.85 15.41
CA GLY A 15 3.28 18.21 14.38
C GLY A 15 2.52 17.12 13.59
N LYS A 16 2.97 16.90 12.35
CA LYS A 16 2.31 15.99 11.39
C LYS A 16 2.17 14.57 11.90
N GLU A 17 3.21 14.00 12.50
CA GLU A 17 3.21 12.62 12.97
C GLU A 17 2.23 12.41 14.12
N ARG A 18 2.17 13.33 15.10
CA ARG A 18 1.21 13.25 16.20
C ARG A 18 -0.24 13.39 15.72
N LEU A 19 -0.48 14.28 14.78
CA LEU A 19 -1.80 14.42 14.17
C LEU A 19 -2.20 13.16 13.41
N SER A 20 -1.25 12.52 12.72
CA SER A 20 -1.47 11.26 12.00
C SER A 20 -1.80 10.11 12.95
N LEU A 21 -1.13 10.00 14.09
CA LEU A 21 -1.46 9.04 15.14
C LEU A 21 -2.89 9.24 15.69
N ILE A 22 -3.29 10.49 15.93
CA ILE A 22 -4.66 10.80 16.39
C ILE A 22 -5.67 10.37 15.31
N ARG A 23 -5.44 10.69 14.03
CA ARG A 23 -6.29 10.26 12.92
C ARG A 23 -6.38 8.75 12.82
N GLU A 24 -5.27 8.05 12.93
CA GLU A 24 -5.25 6.59 12.93
C GLU A 24 -6.12 6.03 14.07
N MET A 25 -5.96 6.52 15.29
CA MET A 25 -6.76 6.08 16.46
C MET A 25 -8.27 6.30 16.25
N THR A 26 -8.68 7.32 15.52
CA THR A 26 -10.10 7.57 15.21
C THR A 26 -10.66 6.63 14.15
N LEU A 27 -9.81 5.98 13.37
CA LEU A 27 -10.19 5.15 12.23
C LEU A 27 -9.97 3.65 12.48
N VAL A 28 -9.09 3.29 13.43
CA VAL A 28 -8.68 1.90 13.68
C VAL A 28 -9.82 0.94 14.07
N HIS A 29 -10.95 1.45 14.54
CA HIS A 29 -12.12 0.63 14.88
C HIS A 29 -13.10 0.43 13.70
N ARG A 30 -12.79 1.00 12.53
CA ARG A 30 -13.66 0.98 11.34
C ARG A 30 -13.19 -0.07 10.33
N ASP A 31 -14.10 -0.46 9.44
CA ASP A 31 -13.85 -1.36 8.31
C ASP A 31 -13.18 -2.69 8.72
N LEU A 32 -13.70 -3.32 9.77
CA LEU A 32 -13.19 -4.59 10.28
C LEU A 32 -13.48 -5.77 9.33
N ALA A 33 -14.62 -5.73 8.63
CA ALA A 33 -14.97 -6.73 7.66
C ALA A 33 -14.29 -6.48 6.30
N PRO A 34 -13.95 -7.54 5.54
CA PRO A 34 -13.45 -7.41 4.19
C PRO A 34 -14.47 -6.71 3.28
N SER A 35 -13.99 -5.76 2.46
CA SER A 35 -14.78 -5.10 1.42
C SER A 35 -14.21 -5.49 0.06
N VAL A 36 -15.01 -6.19 -0.73
CA VAL A 36 -14.70 -6.53 -2.12
C VAL A 36 -15.69 -5.77 -3.00
N PRO A 37 -15.22 -4.89 -3.89
CA PRO A 37 -16.11 -4.12 -4.75
C PRO A 37 -16.70 -5.01 -5.86
N GLU A 38 -17.84 -4.62 -6.39
CA GLU A 38 -18.37 -5.16 -7.64
C GLU A 38 -17.55 -4.57 -8.80
N ALA A 39 -16.54 -5.32 -9.24
CA ALA A 39 -15.69 -4.96 -10.37
C ALA A 39 -16.10 -5.74 -11.62
N ARG A 40 -15.96 -5.12 -12.79
CA ARG A 40 -16.20 -5.72 -14.10
C ARG A 40 -14.87 -6.12 -14.76
N PRO A 41 -14.89 -7.02 -15.74
CA PRO A 41 -13.73 -7.25 -16.60
C PRO A 41 -13.18 -5.95 -17.17
N GLY A 42 -11.87 -5.74 -17.07
CA GLY A 42 -11.18 -4.51 -17.50
C GLY A 42 -11.08 -3.41 -16.42
N ASP A 43 -11.85 -3.48 -15.35
CA ASP A 43 -11.74 -2.51 -14.25
C ASP A 43 -10.39 -2.60 -13.55
N THR A 44 -9.95 -1.48 -13.00
CA THR A 44 -8.81 -1.45 -12.06
C THR A 44 -9.31 -1.58 -10.62
N VAL A 45 -8.75 -2.52 -9.89
CA VAL A 45 -9.02 -2.71 -8.45
C VAL A 45 -7.76 -2.39 -7.66
N VAL A 46 -7.85 -1.43 -6.75
CA VAL A 46 -6.78 -1.11 -5.80
C VAL A 46 -7.05 -1.84 -4.49
N VAL A 47 -6.16 -2.76 -4.11
CA VAL A 47 -6.24 -3.47 -2.84
C VAL A 47 -5.38 -2.76 -1.81
N LEU A 48 -5.99 -2.31 -0.70
CA LEU A 48 -5.30 -1.62 0.38
C LEU A 48 -5.03 -2.57 1.56
N VAL A 49 -3.76 -2.69 1.97
CA VAL A 49 -3.32 -3.58 3.05
C VAL A 49 -2.67 -2.77 4.16
N HIS A 50 -3.31 -2.74 5.34
CA HIS A 50 -2.87 -1.94 6.47
C HIS A 50 -1.66 -2.51 7.23
N GLY A 51 -1.09 -1.70 8.10
CA GLY A 51 0.05 -2.02 8.95
C GLY A 51 -0.31 -2.77 10.23
N PHE A 52 0.68 -2.94 11.10
CA PHE A 52 0.53 -3.55 12.41
C PHE A 52 -0.38 -2.69 13.31
N CYS A 53 -1.24 -3.31 14.11
CA CYS A 53 -2.19 -2.67 15.02
C CYS A 53 -3.18 -1.68 14.37
N ALA A 54 -3.33 -1.68 13.05
CA ALA A 54 -4.31 -0.88 12.33
C ALA A 54 -5.49 -1.74 11.83
N THR A 55 -6.40 -1.12 11.10
CA THR A 55 -7.46 -1.77 10.31
C THR A 55 -7.56 -1.10 8.95
N ALA A 56 -8.38 -1.63 8.06
CA ALA A 56 -8.65 -1.03 6.75
C ALA A 56 -9.21 0.40 6.85
N GLY A 57 -9.82 0.76 7.99
CA GLY A 57 -10.37 2.09 8.25
C GLY A 57 -9.37 3.24 8.12
N VAL A 58 -8.07 2.99 8.38
CA VAL A 58 -7.02 4.02 8.25
C VAL A 58 -6.86 4.53 6.82
N PHE A 59 -7.28 3.73 5.84
CA PHE A 59 -7.22 4.09 4.43
C PHE A 59 -8.44 4.88 3.92
N ARG A 60 -9.45 5.15 4.74
CA ARG A 60 -10.66 5.87 4.28
C ARG A 60 -10.37 7.15 3.50
N PRO A 61 -9.45 8.04 3.93
CA PRO A 61 -9.13 9.24 3.16
C PRO A 61 -8.54 8.92 1.78
N LEU A 62 -7.57 8.02 1.73
CA LEU A 62 -6.94 7.59 0.47
C LEU A 62 -7.94 6.85 -0.43
N ARG A 63 -8.76 5.95 0.13
CA ARG A 63 -9.81 5.23 -0.59
C ARG A 63 -10.76 6.18 -1.31
N THR A 64 -11.33 7.15 -0.59
CA THR A 64 -12.24 8.14 -1.16
C THR A 64 -11.62 8.92 -2.32
N ARG A 65 -10.34 9.28 -2.19
CA ARG A 65 -9.62 9.96 -3.27
C ARG A 65 -9.36 9.06 -4.47
N LEU A 66 -8.92 7.82 -4.25
CA LEU A 66 -8.70 6.85 -5.32
C LEU A 66 -9.96 6.62 -6.15
N GLU A 67 -11.08 6.32 -5.48
CA GLU A 67 -12.38 6.11 -6.13
C GLU A 67 -12.79 7.34 -6.97
N ARG A 68 -12.70 8.54 -6.37
CA ARG A 68 -13.09 9.79 -7.04
C ARG A 68 -12.17 10.19 -8.19
N GLU A 69 -10.85 10.07 -8.01
CA GLU A 69 -9.86 10.67 -8.91
C GLU A 69 -9.36 9.72 -10.00
N THR A 70 -9.53 8.41 -9.82
CA THR A 70 -9.06 7.40 -10.79
C THR A 70 -10.19 6.54 -11.36
N GLY A 71 -11.38 6.55 -10.75
CA GLY A 71 -12.46 5.62 -11.07
C GLY A 71 -12.15 4.16 -10.69
N ALA A 72 -11.03 3.89 -10.04
CA ALA A 72 -10.69 2.54 -9.61
C ALA A 72 -11.62 2.05 -8.49
N CYS A 73 -11.99 0.80 -8.53
CA CYS A 73 -12.63 0.12 -7.42
C CYS A 73 -11.62 -0.11 -6.29
N VAL A 74 -12.05 -0.06 -5.03
CA VAL A 74 -11.13 -0.28 -3.89
C VAL A 74 -11.58 -1.46 -3.05
N ALA A 75 -10.67 -2.43 -2.87
CA ALA A 75 -10.83 -3.58 -1.99
C ALA A 75 -9.99 -3.40 -0.72
N THR A 76 -10.52 -3.86 0.41
CA THR A 76 -9.82 -3.79 1.70
C THR A 76 -10.16 -5.00 2.57
N PHE A 77 -9.26 -5.34 3.48
CA PHE A 77 -9.52 -6.27 4.58
C PHE A 77 -8.74 -5.87 5.82
N SER A 78 -9.20 -6.31 6.98
CA SER A 78 -8.50 -6.10 8.25
C SER A 78 -7.97 -7.41 8.80
N HIS A 79 -6.84 -7.33 9.47
CA HIS A 79 -6.22 -8.47 10.17
C HIS A 79 -5.88 -8.10 11.61
N ALA A 80 -5.91 -9.09 12.50
CA ALA A 80 -5.56 -8.88 13.90
C ALA A 80 -4.06 -8.66 14.09
N PRO A 81 -3.65 -7.89 15.11
CA PRO A 81 -2.25 -7.82 15.55
C PRO A 81 -1.69 -9.21 15.87
N GLY A 82 -0.39 -9.41 15.62
CA GLY A 82 0.29 -10.68 15.93
C GLY A 82 0.05 -11.82 14.93
N VAL A 83 -0.78 -11.61 13.92
CA VAL A 83 -0.92 -12.55 12.81
C VAL A 83 0.32 -12.46 11.92
N GLY A 84 0.99 -13.59 11.66
CA GLY A 84 2.20 -13.66 10.82
C GLY A 84 1.94 -13.31 9.37
N ILE A 85 2.98 -12.80 8.68
CA ILE A 85 2.94 -12.32 7.29
C ILE A 85 2.31 -13.33 6.34
N ARG A 86 2.70 -14.61 6.44
CA ARG A 86 2.18 -15.68 5.56
C ARG A 86 0.67 -15.87 5.68
N ARG A 87 0.13 -15.72 6.88
CA ARG A 87 -1.31 -15.86 7.11
C ARG A 87 -2.08 -14.67 6.59
N ILE A 88 -1.55 -13.45 6.80
CA ILE A 88 -2.15 -12.23 6.24
C ILE A 88 -2.11 -12.28 4.70
N ALA A 89 -0.99 -12.72 4.11
CA ALA A 89 -0.87 -12.89 2.66
C ALA A 89 -1.85 -13.96 2.10
N ARG A 90 -2.21 -14.97 2.90
CA ARG A 90 -3.27 -15.92 2.52
C ARG A 90 -4.63 -15.23 2.48
N SER A 91 -4.95 -14.39 3.47
CA SER A 91 -6.19 -13.59 3.44
C SER A 91 -6.22 -12.61 2.26
N LEU A 92 -5.07 -12.04 1.88
CA LEU A 92 -4.94 -11.24 0.65
C LEU A 92 -5.22 -12.10 -0.60
N SER A 93 -4.66 -13.31 -0.68
CA SER A 93 -4.93 -14.25 -1.77
C SER A 93 -6.40 -14.63 -1.88
N GLU A 94 -7.04 -14.91 -0.75
CA GLU A 94 -8.48 -15.21 -0.67
C GLU A 94 -9.34 -14.01 -1.09
N LEU A 95 -8.94 -12.78 -0.75
CA LEU A 95 -9.64 -11.58 -1.20
C LEU A 95 -9.48 -11.41 -2.71
N VAL A 96 -8.26 -11.56 -3.24
CA VAL A 96 -7.97 -11.44 -4.68
C VAL A 96 -8.71 -12.50 -5.49
N SER A 97 -8.86 -13.73 -4.99
CA SER A 97 -9.60 -14.79 -5.69
C SER A 97 -11.12 -14.49 -5.85
N ARG A 98 -11.65 -13.54 -5.09
CA ARG A 98 -13.03 -13.06 -5.21
C ARG A 98 -13.20 -11.91 -6.21
N ILE A 99 -12.09 -11.38 -6.72
CA ILE A 99 -12.07 -10.33 -7.74
C ILE A 99 -12.05 -11.02 -9.13
N PRO A 100 -12.86 -10.59 -10.11
CA PRO A 100 -12.88 -11.19 -11.45
C PRO A 100 -11.49 -11.30 -12.09
N GLU A 101 -11.22 -12.38 -12.82
CA GLU A 101 -9.88 -12.66 -13.37
C GLU A 101 -9.38 -11.60 -14.35
N GLN A 102 -10.28 -11.00 -15.11
CA GLN A 102 -9.95 -10.01 -16.14
C GLN A 102 -9.82 -8.59 -15.58
N THR A 103 -9.74 -8.40 -14.27
CA THR A 103 -9.48 -7.09 -13.65
C THR A 103 -8.00 -6.85 -13.48
N HIS A 104 -7.62 -5.58 -13.43
CA HIS A 104 -6.26 -5.12 -13.18
C HIS A 104 -6.06 -4.81 -11.69
N ILE A 105 -5.12 -5.48 -11.04
CA ILE A 105 -4.95 -5.38 -9.59
C ILE A 105 -3.68 -4.61 -9.25
N ILE A 106 -3.86 -3.55 -8.46
CA ILE A 106 -2.77 -2.79 -7.85
C ILE A 106 -2.84 -2.97 -6.34
N VAL A 107 -1.76 -3.38 -5.70
CA VAL A 107 -1.74 -3.54 -4.24
C VAL A 107 -0.94 -2.42 -3.59
N VAL A 108 -1.58 -1.67 -2.69
CA VAL A 108 -0.95 -0.61 -1.88
C VAL A 108 -0.90 -1.08 -0.44
N GLY A 109 0.29 -1.17 0.13
CA GLY A 109 0.48 -1.62 1.50
C GLY A 109 1.20 -0.58 2.36
N HIS A 110 0.68 -0.29 3.55
CA HIS A 110 1.36 0.52 4.55
C HIS A 110 2.12 -0.38 5.52
N SER A 111 3.36 -0.03 5.83
CA SER A 111 4.17 -0.74 6.84
C SER A 111 4.20 -2.26 6.57
N LEU A 112 3.76 -3.09 7.52
CA LEU A 112 3.58 -4.54 7.35
C LEU A 112 2.82 -4.90 6.06
N GLY A 113 1.83 -4.09 5.67
CA GLY A 113 1.00 -4.36 4.49
C GLY A 113 1.77 -4.44 3.19
N GLY A 114 2.83 -3.64 2.99
CA GLY A 114 3.67 -3.72 1.79
C GLY A 114 4.55 -4.98 1.76
N VAL A 115 5.01 -5.43 2.93
CA VAL A 115 5.72 -6.73 3.07
C VAL A 115 4.78 -7.88 2.71
N VAL A 116 3.54 -7.84 3.20
CA VAL A 116 2.48 -8.83 2.87
C VAL A 116 2.19 -8.84 1.37
N ALA A 117 2.04 -7.68 0.75
CA ALA A 117 1.79 -7.55 -0.69
C ALA A 117 2.91 -8.21 -1.51
N ARG A 118 4.18 -7.93 -1.17
CA ARG A 118 5.31 -8.53 -1.88
C ARG A 118 5.47 -10.01 -1.59
N TRP A 119 5.15 -10.47 -0.37
CA TRP A 119 5.11 -11.91 -0.07
C TRP A 119 4.08 -12.63 -0.93
N TYR A 120 2.88 -12.07 -1.06
CA TYR A 120 1.84 -12.61 -1.94
C TYR A 120 2.31 -12.71 -3.39
N VAL A 121 2.88 -11.63 -3.92
CA VAL A 121 3.39 -11.58 -5.30
C VAL A 121 4.50 -12.63 -5.54
N GLN A 122 5.48 -12.71 -4.64
CA GLN A 122 6.68 -13.49 -4.88
C GLN A 122 6.56 -14.98 -4.49
N GLU A 123 5.76 -15.30 -3.47
CA GLU A 123 5.75 -16.62 -2.85
C GLU A 123 4.41 -17.36 -2.93
N MET A 124 3.34 -16.67 -3.38
CA MET A 124 2.00 -17.25 -3.39
C MET A 124 1.29 -17.13 -4.76
N GLY A 125 2.05 -16.91 -5.83
CA GLY A 125 1.52 -16.83 -7.18
C GLY A 125 0.84 -15.51 -7.53
N GLY A 126 0.87 -14.52 -6.65
CA GLY A 126 0.25 -13.20 -6.88
C GLY A 126 0.79 -12.45 -8.09
N HIS A 127 2.01 -12.80 -8.56
CA HIS A 127 2.60 -12.22 -9.78
C HIS A 127 1.74 -12.43 -11.04
N ALA A 128 0.89 -13.46 -11.06
CA ALA A 128 -0.02 -13.71 -12.18
C ALA A 128 -1.28 -12.82 -12.16
N ARG A 129 -1.53 -12.10 -11.07
CA ARG A 129 -2.75 -11.32 -10.84
C ARG A 129 -2.50 -9.85 -10.53
N VAL A 130 -1.32 -9.50 -10.04
CA VAL A 130 -0.99 -8.15 -9.57
C VAL A 130 -0.14 -7.44 -10.61
N ASP A 131 -0.67 -6.35 -11.16
CA ASP A 131 0.02 -5.54 -12.15
C ASP A 131 1.06 -4.60 -11.55
N ARG A 132 0.87 -4.17 -10.28
CA ARG A 132 1.79 -3.27 -9.57
C ARG A 132 1.65 -3.39 -8.07
N THR A 133 2.74 -3.13 -7.34
CA THR A 133 2.73 -2.95 -5.89
C THR A 133 3.28 -1.58 -5.51
N ILE A 134 2.71 -0.97 -4.45
CA ILE A 134 3.19 0.28 -3.86
C ILE A 134 3.31 0.05 -2.35
N SER A 135 4.45 0.34 -1.78
CA SER A 135 4.67 0.25 -0.34
C SER A 135 4.89 1.63 0.28
N LEU A 136 4.21 1.89 1.37
CA LEU A 136 4.32 3.11 2.16
C LEU A 136 5.02 2.78 3.48
N GLY A 137 6.29 3.13 3.62
CA GLY A 137 7.09 2.89 4.82
C GLY A 137 7.22 1.42 5.21
N SER A 138 7.35 0.49 4.27
CA SER A 138 7.36 -0.94 4.57
C SER A 138 8.75 -1.44 4.96
N PRO A 139 8.88 -2.21 6.07
CA PRO A 139 10.16 -2.63 6.62
C PRO A 139 10.74 -3.86 5.90
N PHE A 140 11.16 -3.73 4.65
CA PHE A 140 11.78 -4.82 3.90
C PHE A 140 13.14 -5.27 4.46
N GLY A 141 13.85 -4.37 5.16
CA GLY A 141 15.07 -4.68 5.90
C GLY A 141 14.82 -5.23 7.30
N GLY A 142 13.60 -5.11 7.80
CA GLY A 142 13.21 -5.43 9.16
C GLY A 142 13.18 -4.21 10.07
N VAL A 143 12.75 -4.43 11.30
CA VAL A 143 12.75 -3.42 12.37
C VAL A 143 13.53 -3.93 13.57
N ASP A 144 14.27 -3.03 14.19
CA ASP A 144 15.00 -3.32 15.43
C ASP A 144 14.10 -3.06 16.65
N VAL A 145 13.10 -3.93 16.81
CA VAL A 145 12.20 -3.93 17.97
C VAL A 145 12.07 -5.35 18.51
N PRO A 146 11.75 -5.50 19.81
CA PRO A 146 11.61 -6.82 20.40
C PRO A 146 10.62 -7.71 19.64
N ARG A 147 11.02 -8.95 19.36
CA ARG A 147 10.24 -9.92 18.57
C ARG A 147 8.82 -10.18 19.11
N TYR A 148 8.63 -10.03 20.42
CA TYR A 148 7.32 -10.19 21.04
C TYR A 148 6.33 -9.05 20.71
N LEU A 149 6.83 -7.89 20.23
CA LEU A 149 6.00 -6.75 19.84
C LEU A 149 5.53 -6.87 18.39
N VAL A 150 6.42 -7.23 17.46
CA VAL A 150 6.11 -7.23 16.01
C VAL A 150 6.15 -8.62 15.38
N GLY A 151 6.48 -9.63 16.16
CA GLY A 151 6.69 -11.00 15.67
C GLY A 151 8.06 -11.21 15.03
N ALA A 152 8.45 -12.49 14.90
CA ALA A 152 9.73 -12.88 14.31
C ALA A 152 9.86 -12.52 12.82
N ASP A 153 8.73 -12.39 12.13
CA ASP A 153 8.68 -12.14 10.68
C ASP A 153 9.19 -10.76 10.29
N LEU A 154 9.04 -9.74 11.16
CA LEU A 154 9.47 -8.36 10.89
C LEU A 154 10.82 -7.98 11.52
N HIS A 155 11.44 -8.87 12.25
CA HIS A 155 12.78 -8.63 12.81
C HIS A 155 13.83 -8.61 11.69
N GLU A 156 14.87 -7.79 11.81
CA GLU A 156 15.93 -7.66 10.80
C GLU A 156 16.61 -8.99 10.40
N SER A 157 16.73 -9.93 11.35
CA SER A 157 17.26 -11.27 11.12
C SER A 157 16.26 -12.25 10.49
N SER A 158 15.06 -11.77 10.08
CA SER A 158 14.02 -12.62 9.52
C SER A 158 14.44 -13.30 8.23
N ALA A 159 14.37 -14.63 8.19
CA ALA A 159 14.57 -15.40 6.97
C ALA A 159 13.51 -15.07 5.90
N LEU A 160 12.30 -14.67 6.32
CA LEU A 160 11.24 -14.26 5.41
C LEU A 160 11.62 -12.97 4.68
N LEU A 161 12.07 -11.94 5.40
CA LEU A 161 12.46 -10.66 4.79
C LEU A 161 13.70 -10.83 3.90
N ARG A 162 14.67 -11.65 4.31
CA ARG A 162 15.82 -11.98 3.47
C ARG A 162 15.37 -12.62 2.16
N ARG A 163 14.48 -13.63 2.21
CA ARG A 163 13.92 -14.28 1.02
C ARG A 163 13.19 -13.31 0.10
N LEU A 164 12.45 -12.35 0.65
CA LEU A 164 11.79 -11.31 -0.15
C LEU A 164 12.79 -10.45 -0.91
N ARG A 165 13.87 -10.01 -0.26
CA ARG A 165 14.90 -9.19 -0.92
C ARG A 165 15.67 -9.97 -1.98
N GLU A 166 16.06 -11.20 -1.67
CA GLU A 166 16.78 -12.08 -2.62
C GLU A 166 15.91 -12.44 -3.84
N GLY A 167 14.60 -12.62 -3.64
CA GLY A 167 13.64 -12.92 -4.68
C GLY A 167 13.02 -11.72 -5.37
N ALA A 168 13.44 -10.50 -5.06
CA ALA A 168 12.77 -9.27 -5.50
C ALA A 168 12.67 -9.13 -7.03
N HIS A 169 13.68 -9.63 -7.76
CA HIS A 169 13.76 -9.59 -9.23
C HIS A 169 13.12 -10.80 -9.94
N ARG A 170 12.55 -11.75 -9.18
CA ARG A 170 12.02 -13.00 -9.75
C ARG A 170 10.88 -12.79 -10.74
N PHE A 171 10.06 -11.78 -10.51
CA PHE A 171 8.87 -11.49 -11.31
C PHE A 171 8.88 -10.04 -11.73
N ASP A 172 8.47 -9.79 -12.98
CA ASP A 172 8.32 -8.44 -13.55
C ASP A 172 7.01 -7.78 -13.10
N VAL A 173 6.86 -7.59 -11.79
CA VAL A 173 5.76 -6.82 -11.19
C VAL A 173 6.33 -5.51 -10.69
N PRO A 174 6.04 -4.38 -11.37
CA PRO A 174 6.53 -3.07 -10.99
C PRO A 174 6.25 -2.74 -9.52
N HIS A 175 7.25 -2.16 -8.85
CA HIS A 175 7.16 -1.78 -7.45
C HIS A 175 7.55 -0.32 -7.25
N THR A 176 6.88 0.34 -6.31
CA THR A 176 7.28 1.67 -5.83
C THR A 176 7.39 1.63 -4.31
N SER A 177 8.58 1.93 -3.79
CA SER A 177 8.82 2.12 -2.35
C SER A 177 8.71 3.60 -2.01
N VAL A 178 7.73 3.97 -1.19
CA VAL A 178 7.59 5.33 -0.62
C VAL A 178 8.20 5.33 0.77
N VAL A 179 9.19 6.18 0.98
CA VAL A 179 10.02 6.24 2.18
C VAL A 179 9.83 7.58 2.88
N ALA A 180 9.60 7.56 4.19
CA ALA A 180 9.56 8.77 5.01
C ALA A 180 10.96 9.04 5.60
N SER A 181 11.49 10.26 5.42
CA SER A 181 12.85 10.59 5.89
C SER A 181 13.00 10.65 7.41
N GLU A 182 11.90 10.90 8.12
CA GLU A 182 11.86 10.96 9.59
C GLU A 182 11.11 9.76 10.20
N ASP A 183 11.09 8.63 9.49
CA ASP A 183 10.51 7.39 10.00
C ASP A 183 11.34 6.85 11.17
N ARG A 184 10.73 6.81 12.36
CA ARG A 184 11.37 6.32 13.58
C ARG A 184 11.12 4.84 13.84
N LEU A 185 10.23 4.23 13.08
CA LEU A 185 9.91 2.80 13.20
C LEU A 185 10.70 2.00 12.16
N VAL A 186 10.68 2.45 10.91
CA VAL A 186 11.43 1.84 9.80
C VAL A 186 12.64 2.73 9.50
N VAL A 187 13.66 2.58 10.33
CA VAL A 187 14.82 3.47 10.31
C VAL A 187 15.74 3.17 9.12
N GLY A 188 15.97 4.21 8.33
CA GLY A 188 16.93 4.18 7.24
C GLY A 188 16.36 3.72 5.89
N PHE A 189 16.80 4.41 4.86
CA PHE A 189 16.40 4.22 3.47
C PHE A 189 16.48 2.75 3.01
N LYS A 190 17.60 2.07 3.30
CA LYS A 190 17.79 0.66 2.88
C LYS A 190 16.78 -0.29 3.51
N THR A 191 16.27 0.04 4.70
CA THR A 191 15.28 -0.76 5.41
C THR A 191 13.91 -0.66 4.77
N ALA A 192 13.54 0.53 4.27
CA ALA A 192 12.24 0.79 3.66
C ALA A 192 12.16 0.40 2.17
N CYS A 193 13.28 0.02 1.53
CA CYS A 193 13.33 -0.30 0.12
C CYS A 193 13.41 -1.80 -0.13
N LEU A 194 12.64 -2.28 -1.10
CA LEU A 194 12.70 -3.68 -1.53
C LEU A 194 13.97 -4.02 -2.35
N GLY A 195 14.63 -3.00 -2.91
CA GLY A 195 15.80 -3.16 -3.79
C GLY A 195 15.45 -3.31 -5.27
N VAL A 196 14.17 -3.15 -5.64
CA VAL A 196 13.67 -3.14 -7.04
C VAL A 196 12.65 -2.03 -7.22
N GLY A 197 12.51 -1.57 -8.45
CA GLY A 197 11.51 -0.56 -8.84
C GLY A 197 11.88 0.86 -8.43
N ASP A 198 10.87 1.73 -8.40
CA ASP A 198 11.02 3.14 -8.07
C ASP A 198 11.11 3.35 -6.57
N ILE A 199 11.89 4.36 -6.18
CA ILE A 199 11.99 4.80 -4.79
C ILE A 199 11.67 6.28 -4.73
N VAL A 200 10.73 6.64 -3.86
CA VAL A 200 10.33 8.03 -3.59
C VAL A 200 10.55 8.33 -2.12
N VAL A 201 11.42 9.29 -1.84
CA VAL A 201 11.69 9.74 -0.48
C VAL A 201 10.90 11.02 -0.22
N LEU A 202 10.13 11.02 0.85
CA LEU A 202 9.36 12.17 1.31
C LEU A 202 10.03 12.80 2.54
N GLU A 203 10.53 13.99 2.34
CA GLU A 203 11.23 14.74 3.38
C GLU A 203 10.27 15.22 4.48
N LYS A 204 10.77 15.25 5.71
CA LYS A 204 10.03 15.73 6.89
C LYS A 204 8.70 15.00 7.11
N ARG A 205 8.67 13.70 6.82
CA ARG A 205 7.53 12.80 7.07
C ARG A 205 7.94 11.69 8.02
N GLY A 206 7.05 11.37 8.97
CA GLY A 206 7.15 10.21 9.83
C GLY A 206 6.36 9.02 9.28
N HIS A 207 6.40 7.90 9.98
CA HIS A 207 5.82 6.62 9.56
C HIS A 207 4.32 6.71 9.24
N ASN A 208 3.51 7.17 10.20
CA ASN A 208 2.06 7.21 10.05
C ASN A 208 1.58 8.43 9.25
N ALA A 209 2.44 9.45 9.07
CA ALA A 209 2.13 10.56 8.19
C ALA A 209 1.90 10.09 6.74
N LEU A 210 2.54 9.01 6.29
CA LEU A 210 2.36 8.43 4.96
C LEU A 210 0.91 8.01 4.66
N LEU A 211 0.08 7.75 5.68
CA LEU A 211 -1.33 7.38 5.51
C LEU A 211 -2.23 8.57 5.18
N PHE A 212 -1.84 9.78 5.61
CA PHE A 212 -2.73 10.95 5.64
C PHE A 212 -2.16 12.15 4.89
N ASP A 213 -0.96 12.02 4.32
CA ASP A 213 -0.28 13.10 3.59
C ASP A 213 -0.85 13.23 2.17
N GLU A 214 -1.13 14.46 1.77
CA GLU A 214 -1.71 14.79 0.46
C GLU A 214 -0.76 14.47 -0.70
N GLU A 215 0.56 14.63 -0.50
CA GLU A 215 1.58 14.31 -1.48
C GLU A 215 1.67 12.81 -1.71
N VAL A 216 1.59 12.00 -0.63
CA VAL A 216 1.53 10.53 -0.71
C VAL A 216 0.28 10.09 -1.46
N ALA A 217 -0.87 10.67 -1.13
CA ALA A 217 -2.12 10.34 -1.82
C ALA A 217 -2.04 10.69 -3.32
N GLY A 218 -1.51 11.86 -3.67
CA GLY A 218 -1.25 12.25 -5.05
C GLY A 218 -0.33 11.28 -5.78
N LEU A 219 0.78 10.89 -5.15
CA LEU A 219 1.72 9.92 -5.70
C LEU A 219 1.06 8.57 -5.99
N VAL A 220 0.29 8.03 -5.04
CA VAL A 220 -0.42 6.75 -5.23
C VAL A 220 -1.40 6.85 -6.38
N ILE A 221 -2.19 7.94 -6.46
CA ILE A 221 -3.13 8.20 -7.55
C ILE A 221 -2.41 8.25 -8.89
N ASP A 222 -1.27 8.94 -8.99
CA ASP A 222 -0.49 9.03 -10.22
C ASP A 222 0.06 7.67 -10.66
N ARG A 223 0.49 6.83 -9.72
CA ARG A 223 0.95 5.46 -10.03
C ARG A 223 -0.21 4.57 -10.50
N VAL A 224 -1.40 4.73 -9.95
CA VAL A 224 -2.62 4.04 -10.42
C VAL A 224 -2.97 4.49 -11.83
N ARG A 225 -3.03 5.79 -12.10
CA ARG A 225 -3.28 6.34 -13.44
C ARG A 225 -2.24 5.90 -14.48
N GLN A 226 -0.97 5.83 -14.07
CA GLN A 226 0.10 5.33 -14.93
C GLN A 226 -0.12 3.86 -15.31
N ALA A 227 -0.50 3.02 -14.35
CA ALA A 227 -0.82 1.62 -14.61
C ALA A 227 -2.02 1.49 -15.55
N GLN A 228 -3.11 2.23 -15.30
CA GLN A 228 -4.30 2.25 -16.16
C GLN A 228 -3.96 2.61 -17.62
N ARG A 229 -3.09 3.60 -17.84
CA ARG A 229 -2.64 3.98 -19.20
C ARG A 229 -1.87 2.88 -19.91
N VAL A 230 -0.96 2.18 -19.21
CA VAL A 230 -0.19 1.06 -19.77
C VAL A 230 -1.12 -0.09 -20.15
N ILE A 231 -2.11 -0.37 -19.32
CA ILE A 231 -3.13 -1.39 -19.52
C ILE A 231 -3.96 -1.08 -20.76
N SER A 232 -4.48 0.15 -20.90
CA SER A 232 -5.29 0.59 -22.06
C SER A 232 -4.55 0.46 -23.40
N VAL A 233 -3.22 0.63 -23.39
CA VAL A 233 -2.41 0.44 -24.59
C VAL A 233 -2.23 -1.04 -24.95
N ARG A 234 -2.20 -1.94 -23.95
CA ARG A 234 -2.04 -3.39 -24.15
C ARG A 234 -3.34 -4.09 -24.56
N THR A 235 -4.49 -3.54 -24.16
CA THR A 235 -5.83 -4.06 -24.50
C THR A 235 -6.60 -2.94 -25.24
N PRO A 236 -6.38 -2.74 -26.54
CA PRO A 236 -7.18 -1.78 -27.30
C PRO A 236 -8.64 -2.23 -27.27
N ASP A 237 -9.54 -1.25 -27.14
CA ASP A 237 -10.99 -1.49 -27.23
C ASP A 237 -11.33 -2.35 -28.45
N PRO A 238 -12.24 -3.33 -28.32
CA PRO A 238 -12.73 -4.06 -29.48
C PRO A 238 -13.28 -3.04 -30.48
N PRO A 239 -13.05 -3.23 -31.82
CA PRO A 239 -13.55 -2.30 -32.82
C PRO A 239 -15.05 -2.13 -32.63
N SER A 240 -15.49 -0.86 -32.57
CA SER A 240 -16.91 -0.52 -32.45
C SER A 240 -17.69 -1.24 -33.55
N GLU A 241 -18.64 -2.10 -33.18
CA GLU A 241 -19.61 -2.71 -34.11
C GLU A 241 -20.44 -1.59 -34.73
N GLY A 242 -19.95 -1.00 -35.80
CA GLY A 242 -20.61 0.16 -36.42
C GLY A 242 -20.16 0.50 -37.83
N GLN A 243 -19.36 -0.36 -38.50
CA GLN A 243 -19.02 -0.16 -39.91
C GLN A 243 -19.00 -1.48 -40.70
N ALA A 244 -20.13 -2.17 -40.71
CA ALA A 244 -20.38 -3.25 -41.65
C ALA A 244 -21.85 -3.16 -42.14
N ALA A 245 -22.13 -2.15 -42.95
CA ALA A 245 -23.29 -2.10 -43.85
C ALA A 245 -23.19 -0.86 -44.75
N GLU A 246 -22.48 -1.00 -45.87
CA GLU A 246 -22.90 -0.44 -47.18
C GLU A 246 -22.11 -1.13 -48.29
#